data_b381b2622fd97c45f654bbfb52cfa039
#
_entry.id   b381b2622fd97c45f654bbfb52cfa039
#
_cell.length_a   1.000
_cell.length_b   1.000
_cell.length_c   1.000
_cell.angle_alpha   90.00
_cell.angle_beta   90.00
_cell.angle_gamma   90.00
#
_symmetry.space_group_name_H-M   'P 1'
#
loop_
_entity.id
_entity.type
_entity.pdbx_description
1 polymer ?
#
loop_
_entity_poly.entity_id
_entity_poly.type
_entity_poly.pdbx_seq_one_letter_code
_entity_poly.pdbx_strand_id
1 'polypeptide(L)'
;VMKVIEKDPAKKTIVIVLNDNAQDGRDISWIYDTVFEKLMDDSTEEIICTGTRAWDMALRIYYGGFTGKIRPEESMEAAVHEALQAPHVYAVATYTALLPTRNTIVKEMGL
;
A
#
# COMPACT_ATOMS: atom_id res chain seq x y z
N VAL A 1 8.85 -7.69 4.96
CA VAL A 1 8.70 -6.52 4.10
C VAL A 1 8.66 -5.23 4.92
N MET A 2 7.83 -5.18 5.95
CA MET A 2 7.71 -3.97 6.77
C MET A 2 9.02 -3.60 7.46
N LYS A 3 9.82 -4.58 7.88
CA LYS A 3 11.12 -4.31 8.50
C LYS A 3 12.11 -3.67 7.51
N VAL A 4 12.07 -4.06 6.25
CA VAL A 4 12.93 -3.47 5.21
C VAL A 4 12.53 -2.01 5.00
N ILE A 5 11.23 -1.75 4.91
CA ILE A 5 10.72 -0.40 4.72
C ILE A 5 11.07 0.49 5.92
N GLU A 6 10.88 -0.02 7.13
CA GLU A 6 11.16 0.70 8.37
C GLU A 6 12.62 1.15 8.47
N LYS A 7 13.55 0.31 7.97
CA LYS A 7 14.99 0.59 8.05
C LYS A 7 15.50 1.47 6.92
N ASP A 8 14.69 1.73 5.91
CA ASP A 8 15.10 2.53 4.76
C ASP A 8 14.90 4.02 5.05
N PRO A 9 15.97 4.81 5.15
CA PRO A 9 15.86 6.25 5.43
C PRO A 9 15.52 7.10 4.22
N ALA A 10 15.47 6.51 3.01
CA ALA A 10 15.18 7.27 1.79
C ALA A 10 13.71 7.70 1.74
N LYS A 11 13.45 8.86 1.16
CA LYS A 11 12.11 9.33 0.88
C LYS A 11 11.39 8.34 -0.03
N LYS A 12 10.15 7.97 0.31
CA LYS A 12 9.46 6.88 -0.38
C LYS A 12 7.96 7.07 -0.45
N THR A 13 7.35 6.39 -1.41
CA THR A 13 5.90 6.21 -1.52
C THR A 13 5.60 4.73 -1.29
N ILE A 14 4.57 4.43 -0.51
CA ILE A 14 4.17 3.06 -0.21
C ILE A 14 2.80 2.82 -0.82
N VAL A 15 2.67 1.73 -1.59
CA VAL A 15 1.39 1.27 -2.12
C VAL A 15 0.96 0.05 -1.31
N ILE A 16 -0.22 0.11 -0.72
CA ILE A 16 -0.79 -1.01 0.03
C ILE A 16 -2.00 -1.52 -0.76
N VAL A 17 -1.95 -2.80 -1.15
CA VAL A 17 -3.02 -3.45 -1.92
C VAL A 17 -3.77 -4.41 -1.01
N LEU A 18 -5.04 -4.12 -0.76
CA LEU A 18 -5.88 -4.91 0.13
C LEU A 18 -7.16 -5.35 -0.59
N ASN A 19 -7.29 -6.65 -0.80
CA ASN A 19 -8.49 -7.26 -1.38
C ASN A 19 -9.17 -8.14 -0.33
N ASP A 20 -10.50 -8.26 -0.42
CA ASP A 20 -11.29 -9.07 0.49
C ASP A 20 -11.83 -10.33 -0.15
N ASN A 21 -11.03 -10.98 -1.02
CA ASN A 21 -11.49 -12.22 -1.61
C ASN A 21 -11.41 -13.38 -0.61
N ALA A 22 -12.03 -14.52 -0.96
CA ALA A 22 -12.22 -15.61 -0.03
C ALA A 22 -10.92 -16.22 0.52
N GLN A 23 -9.83 -16.15 -0.24
CA GLN A 23 -8.54 -16.72 0.18
C GLN A 23 -7.81 -15.83 1.21
N ASP A 24 -8.08 -14.53 1.18
CA ASP A 24 -7.53 -13.59 2.17
C ASP A 24 -8.47 -13.48 3.38
N GLY A 25 -9.68 -14.05 3.29
CA GLY A 25 -10.73 -13.84 4.26
C GLY A 25 -11.47 -12.53 4.01
N ARG A 26 -12.73 -12.48 4.47
CA ARG A 26 -13.55 -11.28 4.32
C ARG A 26 -13.49 -10.38 5.53
N ASP A 27 -13.00 -10.92 6.65
CA ASP A 27 -12.81 -10.14 7.86
C ASP A 27 -11.47 -9.41 7.76
N ILE A 28 -11.55 -8.09 7.71
CA ILE A 28 -10.37 -7.23 7.59
C ILE A 28 -9.95 -6.62 8.93
N SER A 29 -10.52 -7.10 10.04
CA SER A 29 -10.19 -6.55 11.36
C SER A 29 -8.69 -6.67 11.69
N TRP A 30 -7.98 -7.61 11.06
CA TRP A 30 -6.54 -7.81 11.26
C TRP A 30 -5.72 -6.55 10.94
N ILE A 31 -6.23 -5.64 10.10
CA ILE A 31 -5.50 -4.41 9.78
C ILE A 31 -5.32 -3.52 11.01
N TYR A 32 -6.20 -3.65 12.01
CA TYR A 32 -6.09 -2.90 13.25
C TYR A 32 -5.12 -3.57 14.24
N ASP A 33 -4.79 -4.85 14.04
CA ASP A 33 -3.83 -5.58 14.86
C ASP A 33 -2.41 -5.47 14.29
N THR A 34 -2.26 -5.06 13.04
CA THR A 34 -0.97 -4.91 12.38
C THR A 34 -0.41 -3.52 12.66
N VAL A 35 0.87 -3.46 12.99
CA VAL A 35 1.53 -2.19 13.36
C VAL A 35 1.97 -1.45 12.10
N PHE A 36 1.01 -0.86 11.38
CA PHE A 36 1.30 -0.04 10.20
C PHE A 36 2.03 1.25 10.56
N GLU A 37 1.95 1.66 11.83
CA GLU A 37 2.64 2.86 12.32
C GLU A 37 4.13 2.83 12.04
N LYS A 38 4.72 1.65 11.91
CA LYS A 38 6.13 1.51 11.56
C LYS A 38 6.46 2.02 10.15
N LEU A 39 5.45 2.18 9.30
CA LEU A 39 5.62 2.71 7.95
C LEU A 39 5.43 4.23 7.89
N MET A 40 5.09 4.86 9.01
CA MET A 40 4.63 6.26 9.07
C MET A 40 5.69 7.21 9.59
N ASP A 41 6.95 7.03 9.19
CA ASP A 41 8.00 7.96 9.58
C ASP A 41 8.09 9.13 8.58
N ASP A 42 8.97 10.09 8.87
CA ASP A 42 9.13 11.29 8.04
C ASP A 42 9.65 10.98 6.63
N SER A 43 10.22 9.81 6.42
CA SER A 43 10.71 9.41 5.10
C SER A 43 9.59 8.89 4.19
N THR A 44 8.43 8.54 4.74
CA THR A 44 7.28 8.13 3.95
C THR A 44 6.47 9.35 3.56
N GLU A 45 6.51 9.71 2.28
CA GLU A 45 5.84 10.92 1.79
C GLU A 45 4.37 10.68 1.47
N GLU A 46 4.06 9.53 0.91
CA GLU A 46 2.69 9.20 0.51
C GLU A 46 2.41 7.71 0.71
N ILE A 47 1.20 7.39 1.15
CA ILE A 47 0.69 6.02 1.21
C ILE A 47 -0.53 5.94 0.31
N ILE A 48 -0.45 5.12 -0.73
CA ILE A 48 -1.54 4.88 -1.67
C ILE A 48 -2.18 3.55 -1.31
N CYS A 49 -3.49 3.57 -1.05
CA CYS A 49 -4.24 2.37 -0.68
C CYS A 49 -5.12 1.97 -1.85
N THR A 50 -5.00 0.74 -2.32
CA THR A 50 -5.73 0.27 -3.50
C THR A 50 -6.27 -1.14 -3.28
N GLY A 51 -7.08 -1.61 -4.23
CA GLY A 51 -7.77 -2.88 -4.14
C GLY A 51 -9.21 -2.68 -3.69
N THR A 52 -9.92 -3.78 -3.43
CA THR A 52 -11.35 -3.71 -3.07
C THR A 52 -11.60 -3.06 -1.71
N ARG A 53 -10.58 -3.01 -0.84
CA ARG A 53 -10.66 -2.40 0.48
C ARG A 53 -9.78 -1.16 0.62
N ALA A 54 -9.60 -0.43 -0.48
CA ALA A 54 -8.75 0.78 -0.51
C ALA A 54 -9.16 1.80 0.55
N TRP A 55 -10.46 2.07 0.68
CA TRP A 55 -10.95 3.07 1.64
C TRP A 55 -10.80 2.62 3.10
N ASP A 56 -11.01 1.32 3.37
CA ASP A 56 -10.81 0.78 4.71
C ASP A 56 -9.36 0.92 5.14
N MET A 57 -8.43 0.63 4.24
CA MET A 57 -7.01 0.75 4.52
C MET A 57 -6.60 2.21 4.71
N ALA A 58 -7.11 3.10 3.87
CA ALA A 58 -6.84 4.53 4.00
C ALA A 58 -7.30 5.06 5.35
N LEU A 59 -8.47 4.63 5.80
CA LEU A 59 -9.02 5.01 7.10
C LEU A 59 -8.11 4.49 8.24
N ARG A 60 -7.64 3.24 8.12
CA ARG A 60 -6.70 2.68 9.10
C ARG A 60 -5.42 3.51 9.21
N ILE A 61 -4.86 3.91 8.06
CA ILE A 61 -3.65 4.73 8.02
C ILE A 61 -3.91 6.10 8.66
N TYR A 62 -5.06 6.69 8.36
CA TYR A 62 -5.45 7.98 8.93
C TYR A 62 -5.55 7.90 10.47
N TYR A 63 -6.20 6.87 10.98
CA TYR A 63 -6.35 6.67 12.42
C TYR A 63 -5.04 6.31 13.11
N GLY A 64 -4.08 5.77 12.36
CA GLY A 64 -2.73 5.50 12.88
C GLY A 64 -1.90 6.76 13.09
N GLY A 65 -2.37 7.90 12.59
CA GLY A 65 -1.70 9.19 12.80
C GLY A 65 -0.74 9.61 11.70
N PHE A 66 -0.81 8.99 10.52
CA PHE A 66 0.04 9.39 9.40
C PHE A 66 -0.26 10.84 9.00
N THR A 67 0.78 11.66 8.94
CA THR A 67 0.65 13.09 8.62
C THR A 67 1.00 13.39 7.17
N GLY A 68 1.48 12.41 6.41
CA GLY A 68 1.77 12.58 4.99
C GLY A 68 0.50 12.46 4.16
N LYS A 69 0.67 12.29 2.85
CA LYS A 69 -0.43 12.20 1.92
C LYS A 69 -1.01 10.78 1.91
N ILE A 70 -2.32 10.66 2.08
CA ILE A 70 -3.04 9.39 2.01
C ILE A 70 -3.95 9.44 0.79
N ARG A 71 -3.80 8.45 -0.10
CA ARG A 71 -4.59 8.40 -1.34
C ARG A 71 -5.30 7.05 -1.45
N PRO A 72 -6.63 7.00 -1.25
CA PRO A 72 -7.40 5.81 -1.62
C PRO A 72 -7.64 5.83 -3.13
N GLU A 73 -7.30 4.73 -3.80
CA GLU A 73 -7.50 4.58 -5.24
C GLU A 73 -7.92 3.15 -5.53
N GLU A 74 -9.17 2.93 -5.87
CA GLU A 74 -9.72 1.60 -6.08
C GLU A 74 -9.09 0.88 -7.27
N SER A 75 -8.69 1.63 -8.31
CA SER A 75 -8.04 1.06 -9.48
C SER A 75 -6.57 0.79 -9.18
N MET A 76 -6.17 -0.49 -9.21
CA MET A 76 -4.77 -0.87 -9.01
C MET A 76 -3.88 -0.27 -10.09
N GLU A 77 -4.34 -0.23 -11.33
CA GLU A 77 -3.56 0.35 -12.43
C GLU A 77 -3.29 1.83 -12.20
N ALA A 78 -4.31 2.58 -11.79
CA ALA A 78 -4.16 4.00 -11.51
C ALA A 78 -3.24 4.23 -10.30
N ALA A 79 -3.37 3.41 -9.26
CA ALA A 79 -2.54 3.51 -8.07
C ALA A 79 -1.06 3.25 -8.39
N VAL A 80 -0.77 2.20 -9.15
CA VAL A 80 0.60 1.86 -9.55
C VAL A 80 1.17 2.95 -10.47
N HIS A 81 0.38 3.42 -11.44
CA HIS A 81 0.83 4.49 -12.33
C HIS A 81 1.23 5.74 -11.53
N GLU A 82 0.41 6.13 -10.58
CA GLU A 82 0.69 7.28 -9.72
C GLU A 82 1.93 7.04 -8.86
N ALA A 83 2.06 5.84 -8.27
CA ALA A 83 3.20 5.50 -7.44
C ALA A 83 4.52 5.54 -8.19
N LEU A 84 4.53 5.09 -9.44
CA LEU A 84 5.75 5.03 -10.25
C LEU A 84 6.26 6.41 -10.67
N GLN A 85 5.49 7.48 -10.41
CA GLN A 85 5.99 8.85 -10.55
C GLN A 85 7.04 9.17 -9.47
N ALA A 86 7.02 8.48 -8.35
CA ALA A 86 7.97 8.69 -7.26
C ALA A 86 9.28 7.96 -7.55
N PRO A 87 10.43 8.49 -7.05
CA PRO A 87 11.73 7.85 -7.30
C PRO A 87 11.95 6.56 -6.52
N HIS A 88 11.20 6.33 -5.46
CA HIS A 88 11.39 5.18 -4.59
C HIS A 88 10.03 4.70 -4.06
N VAL A 89 9.66 3.45 -4.40
CA VAL A 89 8.33 2.91 -4.13
C VAL A 89 8.43 1.51 -3.53
N TYR A 90 7.63 1.26 -2.49
CA TYR A 90 7.41 -0.09 -1.98
C TYR A 90 5.94 -0.47 -2.20
N ALA A 91 5.71 -1.72 -2.54
CA ALA A 91 4.36 -2.27 -2.68
C ALA A 91 4.17 -3.40 -1.66
N VAL A 92 3.12 -3.29 -0.87
CA VAL A 92 2.73 -4.29 0.13
C VAL A 92 1.35 -4.81 -0.26
N ALA A 93 1.21 -6.12 -0.42
CA ALA A 93 -0.03 -6.70 -0.93
C ALA A 93 -0.47 -7.90 -0.12
N THR A 94 -1.79 -8.13 -0.02
CA THR A 94 -2.33 -9.36 0.52
C THR A 94 -1.96 -10.53 -0.39
N TYR A 95 -2.05 -11.75 0.14
CA TYR A 95 -1.63 -12.96 -0.59
C TYR A 95 -2.25 -13.07 -1.98
N THR A 96 -3.57 -12.90 -2.08
CA THR A 96 -4.26 -13.04 -3.36
C THR A 96 -4.06 -11.83 -4.28
N ALA A 97 -3.61 -10.70 -3.74
CA ALA A 97 -3.31 -9.52 -4.55
C ALA A 97 -1.86 -9.47 -5.02
N LEU A 98 -1.00 -10.37 -4.54
CA LEU A 98 0.43 -10.32 -4.81
C LEU A 98 0.77 -10.44 -6.29
N LEU A 99 0.25 -11.47 -6.96
CA LEU A 99 0.52 -11.69 -8.38
C LEU A 99 -0.12 -10.63 -9.28
N PRO A 100 -1.41 -10.27 -9.09
CA PRO A 100 -1.98 -9.17 -9.86
C PRO A 100 -1.21 -7.85 -9.68
N THR A 101 -0.75 -7.55 -8.47
CA THR A 101 0.05 -6.35 -8.20
C THR A 101 1.35 -6.38 -8.98
N ARG A 102 2.07 -7.51 -8.94
CA ARG A 102 3.32 -7.68 -9.69
C ARG A 102 3.09 -7.50 -11.18
N ASN A 103 2.05 -8.11 -11.72
CA ASN A 103 1.74 -8.03 -13.15
C ASN A 103 1.42 -6.59 -13.56
N THR A 104 0.69 -5.86 -12.73
CA THR A 104 0.35 -4.46 -12.98
C THR A 104 1.62 -3.59 -12.99
N ILE A 105 2.53 -3.80 -12.05
CA ILE A 105 3.79 -3.07 -11.99
C ILE A 105 4.62 -3.32 -13.24
N VAL A 106 4.75 -4.58 -13.64
CA VAL A 106 5.52 -4.96 -14.83
C VAL A 106 4.94 -4.28 -16.08
N LYS A 107 3.60 -4.30 -16.22
CA LYS A 107 2.92 -3.65 -17.35
C LYS A 107 3.16 -2.15 -17.37
N GLU A 108 3.00 -1.49 -16.23
CA GLU A 108 3.16 -0.02 -16.13
C GLU A 108 4.61 0.42 -16.34
N MET A 109 5.58 -0.43 -16.03
CA MET A 109 6.99 -0.16 -16.28
C MET A 109 7.41 -0.45 -17.71
N GLY A 110 6.55 -1.04 -18.52
CA GLY A 110 6.87 -1.38 -19.90
C GLY A 110 7.76 -2.60 -20.06
N LEU A 111 7.75 -3.49 -19.10
CA LEU A 111 8.60 -4.69 -19.10
C LEU A 111 7.88 -5.91 -19.67
#